data_93a4086ed20c3247b044775e70b6a34b
#
_entry.id   93a4086ed20c3247b044775e70b6a34b
#
_cell.length_a   1.000
_cell.length_b   1.000
_cell.length_c   1.000
_cell.angle_alpha   90.00
_cell.angle_beta   90.00
_cell.angle_gamma   90.00
#
_symmetry.space_group_name_H-M   'P 1'
#
loop_
_entity.id
_entity.type
_entity.pdbx_description
1 polymer ?
#
loop_
_entity_poly.entity_id
_entity_poly.type
_entity_poly.pdbx_seq_one_letter_code
_entity_poly.pdbx_strand_id
1 'polypeptide(L)'
;MRARTANIFFGFLKKSKRTGWRGRAWNWLEKTGPVTRSSPVRRGIQIVCLVLFLDAFFRVCWPYAEQFSSTTFSDKETFPVESFLLIDPLVGLSTALAGKFLNWPTLLWMVGILAFCIVIPRAFCGYFCPLGTLIDAFDWLIGRHFKKWHVEDNPTDLPKPRRWVHFKYWLLAGVLITSLCGVLTSGFVSAIPILTRGLLFTGGRGQVATMKGASHLAPAGPMLYVSLGLFAVVFLLSLKGRRFWCRYVCPSGAMLSVFNFFRVGERKVESTCINCNKCVEACPFDAIQEDFTTRNNDCTYCQSCGGVCPTDAIKFVTRWNDIELKVINDPPVQPRPVSRRGFVAAGVLGGLVAAATRAAQAAGVGNGDSSERPLRPPGSVPEPEFLDLCIRCGECFKVCPGPVLHPAGLEHGFESLWTPVAVPEHAGCHQDCSFCTQVCPTGAIQPLDLPVKRETHMGLAKVNTKTCLPFREDGREDCDLCFQECTQAGYNAIEMRPIELEVDRMELEMAGFSDPEIDEMATILAPYVLPDRCVGCGICTYRCHQKYVVQEGRLDENAIPVFAENEDRLMSFPIVPGELHPTT
;
A
#
# COMPACT_ATOMS: atom_id res chain seq x y z
N MET A 1 21.45 -43.13 -18.94
CA MET A 1 20.19 -42.85 -19.64
C MET A 1 19.18 -42.03 -18.83
N ARG A 2 19.55 -41.38 -17.73
CA ARG A 2 18.62 -40.59 -16.85
C ARG A 2 18.80 -39.07 -16.88
N ALA A 3 19.70 -38.53 -17.72
CA ALA A 3 19.98 -37.09 -17.73
C ALA A 3 19.15 -36.27 -18.76
N ARG A 4 18.27 -36.91 -19.55
CA ARG A 4 17.53 -36.21 -20.63
C ARG A 4 16.21 -35.55 -20.23
N THR A 5 15.63 -35.91 -19.12
CA THR A 5 14.25 -35.47 -18.76
C THR A 5 14.19 -34.12 -18.02
N ALA A 6 15.26 -33.68 -17.35
CA ALA A 6 15.27 -32.39 -16.66
C ALA A 6 15.49 -31.16 -17.58
N ASN A 7 15.96 -31.38 -18.80
CA ASN A 7 16.20 -30.32 -19.78
C ASN A 7 14.98 -29.91 -20.61
N ILE A 8 13.83 -30.56 -20.44
CA ILE A 8 12.68 -30.33 -21.33
C ILE A 8 11.98 -28.97 -21.03
N PHE A 9 12.00 -28.50 -19.80
CA PHE A 9 11.37 -27.22 -19.46
C PHE A 9 12.29 -25.99 -19.69
N PHE A 10 13.61 -26.17 -19.69
CA PHE A 10 14.60 -25.09 -19.83
C PHE A 10 15.56 -25.24 -21.02
N GLY A 11 15.47 -26.33 -21.78
CA GLY A 11 16.38 -26.70 -22.85
C GLY A 11 16.18 -26.00 -24.21
N PHE A 12 15.26 -25.04 -24.33
CA PHE A 12 14.91 -24.46 -25.64
C PHE A 12 15.87 -23.40 -26.19
N LEU A 13 16.99 -23.13 -25.54
CA LEU A 13 17.84 -21.99 -25.90
C LEU A 13 19.28 -22.38 -26.23
N LYS A 14 19.46 -23.46 -27.00
CA LYS A 14 20.76 -23.72 -27.64
C LYS A 14 21.04 -22.61 -28.67
N LYS A 15 22.24 -22.00 -28.62
CA LYS A 15 22.76 -21.05 -29.61
C LYS A 15 22.70 -21.64 -31.03
N SER A 16 21.58 -21.56 -31.68
CA SER A 16 21.42 -21.77 -33.11
C SER A 16 21.54 -20.40 -33.77
N LYS A 17 22.33 -20.30 -34.87
CA LYS A 17 22.31 -19.11 -35.74
C LYS A 17 20.92 -18.97 -36.32
N ARG A 18 20.08 -18.19 -35.66
CA ARG A 18 18.68 -17.99 -36.04
C ARG A 18 18.61 -16.91 -37.12
N THR A 19 18.18 -17.31 -38.31
CA THR A 19 17.86 -16.40 -39.43
C THR A 19 16.38 -16.03 -39.41
N GLY A 20 16.03 -14.88 -39.99
CA GLY A 20 14.66 -14.39 -40.05
C GLY A 20 14.27 -13.40 -38.94
N TRP A 21 12.97 -13.08 -38.82
CA TRP A 21 12.45 -12.10 -37.85
C TRP A 21 12.72 -12.50 -36.39
N ARG A 22 12.68 -13.80 -36.08
CA ARG A 22 13.02 -14.35 -34.76
C ARG A 22 14.50 -14.12 -34.42
N GLY A 23 15.40 -14.23 -35.40
CA GLY A 23 16.81 -13.92 -35.22
C GLY A 23 17.05 -12.43 -34.99
N ARG A 24 16.33 -11.56 -35.70
CA ARG A 24 16.40 -10.08 -35.50
C ARG A 24 15.90 -9.68 -34.12
N ALA A 25 14.76 -10.21 -33.66
CA ALA A 25 14.25 -9.98 -32.33
C ALA A 25 15.20 -10.48 -31.23
N TRP A 26 15.84 -11.65 -31.45
CA TRP A 26 16.83 -12.19 -30.54
C TRP A 26 18.10 -11.34 -30.48
N ASN A 27 18.64 -10.92 -31.63
CA ASN A 27 19.80 -10.04 -31.70
C ASN A 27 19.51 -8.66 -31.11
N TRP A 28 18.26 -8.18 -31.19
CA TRP A 28 17.82 -6.97 -30.51
C TRP A 28 17.79 -7.16 -28.99
N LEU A 29 17.24 -8.26 -28.50
CA LEU A 29 17.28 -8.65 -27.10
C LEU A 29 18.71 -8.83 -26.57
N GLU A 30 19.62 -9.36 -27.41
CA GLU A 30 21.05 -9.47 -27.08
C GLU A 30 21.73 -8.10 -26.95
N LYS A 31 21.36 -7.12 -27.76
CA LYS A 31 21.90 -5.76 -27.69
C LYS A 31 21.41 -4.97 -26.48
N THR A 32 20.33 -5.39 -25.83
CA THR A 32 19.71 -4.68 -24.70
C THR A 32 20.37 -4.95 -23.34
N GLY A 33 21.45 -5.72 -23.29
CA GLY A 33 22.30 -5.89 -22.10
C GLY A 33 22.23 -7.28 -21.44
N PRO A 34 23.14 -7.60 -20.55
CA PRO A 34 23.31 -8.95 -19.99
C PRO A 34 22.11 -9.45 -19.18
N VAL A 35 21.30 -8.56 -18.63
CA VAL A 35 20.11 -8.92 -17.82
C VAL A 35 18.96 -9.42 -18.70
N THR A 36 18.89 -8.99 -19.95
CA THR A 36 17.84 -9.38 -20.91
C THR A 36 18.21 -10.61 -21.75
N ARG A 37 19.51 -10.93 -21.84
CA ARG A 37 20.04 -12.01 -22.69
C ARG A 37 19.64 -13.42 -22.27
N SER A 38 19.46 -13.66 -20.97
CA SER A 38 19.59 -15.01 -20.45
C SER A 38 18.29 -15.76 -20.23
N SER A 39 17.17 -15.07 -20.16
CA SER A 39 15.86 -15.75 -19.97
C SER A 39 14.71 -14.91 -20.53
N PRO A 40 14.35 -15.07 -21.81
CA PRO A 40 13.16 -14.42 -22.38
C PRO A 40 11.87 -14.89 -21.69
N VAL A 41 11.82 -16.14 -21.21
CA VAL A 41 10.69 -16.67 -20.42
C VAL A 41 10.52 -15.88 -19.12
N ARG A 42 11.62 -15.66 -18.38
CA ARG A 42 11.59 -14.85 -17.17
C ARG A 42 11.06 -13.43 -17.46
N ARG A 43 11.57 -12.81 -18.52
CA ARG A 43 11.11 -11.47 -18.91
C ARG A 43 9.64 -11.44 -19.33
N GLY A 44 9.20 -12.47 -20.07
CA GLY A 44 7.78 -12.63 -20.39
C GLY A 44 6.92 -12.70 -19.14
N ILE A 45 7.28 -13.54 -18.16
CA ILE A 45 6.56 -13.66 -16.90
C ILE A 45 6.56 -12.31 -16.14
N GLN A 46 7.70 -11.64 -16.03
CA GLN A 46 7.80 -10.34 -15.37
C GLN A 46 6.88 -9.28 -16.00
N ILE A 47 6.86 -9.21 -17.34
CA ILE A 47 6.00 -8.26 -18.06
C ILE A 47 4.54 -8.61 -17.86
N VAL A 48 4.15 -9.87 -17.98
CA VAL A 48 2.78 -10.31 -17.75
C VAL A 48 2.33 -9.98 -16.33
N CYS A 49 3.14 -10.31 -15.31
CA CYS A 49 2.80 -9.99 -13.92
C CYS A 49 2.71 -8.47 -13.66
N LEU A 50 3.58 -7.67 -14.28
CA LEU A 50 3.51 -6.21 -14.18
C LEU A 50 2.24 -5.68 -14.85
N VAL A 51 1.88 -6.18 -16.04
CA VAL A 51 0.68 -5.77 -16.76
C VAL A 51 -0.58 -6.14 -15.96
N LEU A 52 -0.65 -7.38 -15.43
CA LEU A 52 -1.76 -7.80 -14.58
C LEU A 52 -1.87 -6.96 -13.30
N PHE A 53 -0.74 -6.62 -12.68
CA PHE A 53 -0.72 -5.74 -11.52
C PHE A 53 -1.21 -4.33 -11.87
N LEU A 54 -0.74 -3.76 -12.98
CA LEU A 54 -1.19 -2.43 -13.42
C LEU A 54 -2.65 -2.44 -13.85
N ASP A 55 -3.09 -3.49 -14.54
CA ASP A 55 -4.50 -3.66 -14.90
C ASP A 55 -5.37 -3.72 -13.63
N ALA A 56 -5.04 -4.57 -12.66
CA ALA A 56 -5.73 -4.63 -11.38
C ALA A 56 -5.69 -3.28 -10.65
N PHE A 57 -4.53 -2.64 -10.59
CA PHE A 57 -4.37 -1.32 -9.96
C PHE A 57 -5.24 -0.25 -10.62
N PHE A 58 -5.33 -0.19 -11.93
CA PHE A 58 -6.13 0.82 -12.62
C PHE A 58 -7.63 0.47 -12.64
N ARG A 59 -8.01 -0.80 -12.61
CA ARG A 59 -9.41 -1.23 -12.55
C ARG A 59 -10.13 -0.84 -11.26
N VAL A 60 -9.45 -0.75 -10.14
CA VAL A 60 -10.05 -0.33 -8.85
C VAL A 60 -10.85 0.98 -8.97
N CYS A 61 -10.53 1.85 -9.91
CA CYS A 61 -11.24 3.11 -10.12
C CYS A 61 -12.15 3.10 -11.36
N TRP A 62 -11.90 2.20 -12.33
CA TRP A 62 -12.47 2.29 -13.66
C TRP A 62 -13.99 2.03 -13.73
N PRO A 63 -14.54 0.93 -13.19
CA PRO A 63 -15.95 0.60 -13.35
C PRO A 63 -16.88 1.56 -12.62
N TYR A 64 -16.40 2.22 -11.59
CA TYR A 64 -17.22 3.04 -10.70
C TYR A 64 -17.52 4.44 -11.23
N ALA A 65 -16.81 4.92 -12.25
CA ALA A 65 -17.03 6.25 -12.82
C ALA A 65 -18.39 6.38 -13.51
N GLU A 66 -18.88 5.31 -14.16
CA GLU A 66 -20.17 5.28 -14.86
C GLU A 66 -21.34 4.94 -13.90
N GLN A 67 -21.07 4.22 -12.82
CA GLN A 67 -22.08 3.76 -11.86
C GLN A 67 -22.53 4.83 -10.85
N PHE A 68 -21.86 5.97 -10.79
CA PHE A 68 -22.24 7.09 -9.90
C PHE A 68 -23.65 7.63 -10.13
N SER A 69 -24.21 7.39 -11.29
CA SER A 69 -25.57 7.78 -11.65
C SER A 69 -26.57 6.63 -11.54
N SER A 70 -26.13 5.41 -11.22
CA SER A 70 -27.01 4.24 -11.08
C SER A 70 -27.20 3.88 -9.61
N THR A 71 -28.39 3.41 -9.27
CA THR A 71 -28.87 3.13 -7.91
C THR A 71 -28.24 1.88 -7.25
N THR A 72 -27.29 1.22 -7.87
CA THR A 72 -26.71 -0.04 -7.40
C THR A 72 -25.19 0.06 -7.21
N PHE A 73 -24.77 0.61 -6.07
CA PHE A 73 -23.37 0.60 -5.65
C PHE A 73 -22.98 -0.65 -4.84
N SER A 74 -23.79 -1.72 -4.89
CA SER A 74 -23.60 -2.90 -4.05
C SER A 74 -22.60 -3.89 -4.62
N ASP A 75 -22.39 -3.90 -5.93
CA ASP A 75 -21.62 -4.95 -6.56
C ASP A 75 -20.17 -4.51 -6.81
N LYS A 76 -19.27 -5.15 -6.07
CA LYS A 76 -17.84 -5.13 -6.32
C LYS A 76 -17.50 -5.80 -7.65
N GLU A 77 -16.38 -5.42 -8.21
CA GLU A 77 -15.74 -6.15 -9.31
C GLU A 77 -15.64 -7.65 -9.03
N THR A 78 -15.87 -8.46 -10.07
CA THR A 78 -15.76 -9.93 -10.00
C THR A 78 -14.33 -10.42 -9.72
N PHE A 79 -13.30 -9.59 -9.96
CA PHE A 79 -11.91 -9.95 -9.74
C PHE A 79 -11.36 -9.30 -8.45
N PRO A 80 -10.81 -10.09 -7.52
CA PRO A 80 -10.26 -9.57 -6.27
C PRO A 80 -8.93 -8.84 -6.52
N VAL A 81 -8.98 -7.54 -6.84
CA VAL A 81 -7.78 -6.71 -7.12
C VAL A 81 -6.84 -6.61 -5.92
N GLU A 82 -7.38 -6.74 -4.71
CA GLU A 82 -6.62 -6.80 -3.46
C GLU A 82 -5.68 -8.01 -3.35
N SER A 83 -5.91 -9.06 -4.14
CA SER A 83 -5.07 -10.27 -4.13
C SER A 83 -3.59 -9.96 -4.38
N PHE A 84 -3.28 -8.95 -5.20
CA PHE A 84 -1.89 -8.53 -5.41
C PHE A 84 -1.20 -7.97 -4.17
N LEU A 85 -1.96 -7.38 -3.26
CA LEU A 85 -1.44 -6.88 -1.98
C LEU A 85 -1.12 -8.03 -1.02
N LEU A 86 -1.90 -9.12 -1.10
CA LEU A 86 -1.73 -10.32 -0.28
C LEU A 86 -0.57 -11.22 -0.74
N ILE A 87 -0.09 -11.05 -1.98
CA ILE A 87 1.05 -11.83 -2.52
C ILE A 87 2.38 -11.52 -1.80
N ASP A 88 2.54 -10.38 -1.12
CA ASP A 88 3.75 -10.09 -0.34
C ASP A 88 3.70 -10.83 1.00
N PRO A 89 4.50 -11.93 1.18
CA PRO A 89 4.39 -12.75 2.38
C PRO A 89 4.85 -12.03 3.65
N LEU A 90 5.65 -10.94 3.54
CA LEU A 90 5.99 -10.12 4.70
C LEU A 90 4.78 -9.32 5.20
N VAL A 91 3.95 -8.83 4.31
CA VAL A 91 2.70 -8.14 4.67
C VAL A 91 1.81 -9.11 5.44
N GLY A 92 1.56 -10.31 4.90
CA GLY A 92 0.75 -11.32 5.58
C GLY A 92 1.28 -11.72 6.95
N LEU A 93 2.59 -11.95 7.07
CA LEU A 93 3.20 -12.31 8.35
C LEU A 93 3.14 -11.18 9.37
N SER A 94 3.46 -9.95 8.95
CA SER A 94 3.49 -8.80 9.85
C SER A 94 2.11 -8.40 10.36
N THR A 95 1.07 -8.47 9.51
CA THR A 95 -0.32 -8.22 9.93
C THR A 95 -0.83 -9.30 10.88
N ALA A 96 -0.51 -10.58 10.63
CA ALA A 96 -0.86 -11.67 11.54
C ALA A 96 -0.19 -11.54 12.92
N LEU A 97 1.06 -11.05 12.96
CA LEU A 97 1.78 -10.83 14.21
C LEU A 97 1.26 -9.61 14.99
N ALA A 98 0.95 -8.52 14.29
CA ALA A 98 0.48 -7.28 14.91
C ALA A 98 -0.97 -7.42 15.39
N GLY A 99 -1.88 -7.83 14.52
CA GLY A 99 -3.29 -7.99 14.84
C GLY A 99 -3.62 -9.25 15.67
N LYS A 100 -2.62 -10.13 15.91
CA LYS A 100 -2.81 -11.43 16.61
C LYS A 100 -3.96 -12.27 16.03
N PHE A 101 -4.31 -11.99 14.79
CA PHE A 101 -5.37 -12.63 14.04
C PHE A 101 -4.83 -13.12 12.69
N LEU A 102 -5.23 -14.33 12.30
CA LEU A 102 -4.81 -14.94 11.05
C LEU A 102 -5.99 -15.00 10.09
N ASN A 103 -6.04 -14.09 9.13
CA ASN A 103 -7.03 -14.12 8.07
C ASN A 103 -6.72 -15.27 7.09
N TRP A 104 -7.69 -16.14 6.84
CA TRP A 104 -7.52 -17.33 6.00
C TRP A 104 -7.05 -17.04 4.57
N PRO A 105 -7.62 -16.09 3.81
CA PRO A 105 -7.12 -15.73 2.49
C PRO A 105 -5.65 -15.27 2.51
N THR A 106 -5.28 -14.43 3.46
CA THR A 106 -3.89 -13.94 3.62
C THR A 106 -2.92 -15.09 3.92
N LEU A 107 -3.32 -16.03 4.78
CA LEU A 107 -2.53 -17.23 5.08
C LEU A 107 -2.31 -18.08 3.82
N LEU A 108 -3.35 -18.30 3.04
CA LEU A 108 -3.30 -19.14 1.85
C LEU A 108 -2.34 -18.55 0.80
N TRP A 109 -2.42 -17.25 0.53
CA TRP A 109 -1.49 -16.56 -0.36
C TRP A 109 -0.06 -16.60 0.17
N MET A 110 0.15 -16.32 1.45
CA MET A 110 1.47 -16.34 2.09
C MET A 110 2.12 -17.73 1.98
N VAL A 111 1.41 -18.78 2.38
CA VAL A 111 1.91 -20.17 2.33
C VAL A 111 2.16 -20.60 0.89
N GLY A 112 1.25 -20.29 -0.04
CA GLY A 112 1.40 -20.60 -1.46
C GLY A 112 2.66 -19.99 -2.07
N ILE A 113 2.91 -18.70 -1.83
CA ILE A 113 4.11 -18.01 -2.32
C ILE A 113 5.39 -18.57 -1.65
N LEU A 114 5.36 -18.84 -0.35
CA LEU A 114 6.51 -19.42 0.34
C LEU A 114 6.82 -20.82 -0.17
N ALA A 115 5.82 -21.68 -0.36
CA ALA A 115 5.99 -23.01 -0.93
C ALA A 115 6.55 -22.93 -2.36
N PHE A 116 6.06 -22.01 -3.18
CA PHE A 116 6.60 -21.79 -4.51
C PHE A 116 8.06 -21.31 -4.49
N CYS A 117 8.43 -20.45 -3.54
CA CYS A 117 9.80 -19.99 -3.35
C CYS A 117 10.74 -21.07 -2.80
N ILE A 118 10.24 -22.16 -2.21
CA ILE A 118 11.04 -23.34 -1.85
C ILE A 118 11.40 -24.12 -3.11
N VAL A 119 10.46 -24.29 -4.04
CA VAL A 119 10.71 -25.00 -5.31
C VAL A 119 11.65 -24.20 -6.20
N ILE A 120 11.38 -22.93 -6.41
CA ILE A 120 12.20 -22.00 -7.20
C ILE A 120 12.73 -20.92 -6.26
N PRO A 121 14.00 -20.94 -5.90
CA PRO A 121 14.60 -20.01 -4.93
C PRO A 121 14.24 -18.55 -5.21
N ARG A 122 13.59 -17.90 -4.26
CA ARG A 122 13.17 -16.49 -4.33
C ARG A 122 12.42 -16.14 -5.63
N ALA A 123 11.57 -17.05 -6.12
CA ALA A 123 10.84 -16.88 -7.38
C ALA A 123 10.04 -15.57 -7.39
N PHE A 124 9.41 -15.20 -6.27
CA PHE A 124 8.72 -13.92 -6.16
C PHE A 124 9.59 -12.74 -6.58
N CYS A 125 10.79 -12.59 -6.01
CA CYS A 125 11.71 -11.49 -6.33
C CYS A 125 12.22 -11.53 -7.77
N GLY A 126 12.37 -12.74 -8.34
CA GLY A 126 12.95 -12.96 -9.67
C GLY A 126 11.96 -12.83 -10.81
N TYR A 127 10.67 -13.17 -10.57
CA TYR A 127 9.69 -13.39 -11.63
C TYR A 127 8.37 -12.62 -11.42
N PHE A 128 7.86 -12.53 -10.19
CA PHE A 128 6.50 -12.03 -9.92
C PHE A 128 6.45 -10.60 -9.38
N CYS A 129 7.48 -10.15 -8.66
CA CYS A 129 7.46 -8.84 -8.01
C CYS A 129 7.40 -7.69 -9.04
N PRO A 130 6.30 -6.92 -9.10
CA PRO A 130 6.15 -5.84 -10.07
C PRO A 130 7.14 -4.69 -9.80
N LEU A 131 7.44 -4.38 -8.53
CA LEU A 131 8.48 -3.40 -8.18
C LEU A 131 9.85 -3.86 -8.69
N GLY A 132 10.18 -5.16 -8.57
CA GLY A 132 11.42 -5.73 -9.10
C GLY A 132 11.52 -5.62 -10.62
N THR A 133 10.40 -5.72 -11.32
CA THR A 133 10.35 -5.54 -12.79
C THR A 133 10.57 -4.08 -13.18
N LEU A 134 9.97 -3.13 -12.47
CA LEU A 134 10.20 -1.69 -12.69
C LEU A 134 11.65 -1.30 -12.40
N ILE A 135 12.25 -1.84 -11.33
CA ILE A 135 13.68 -1.61 -11.04
C ILE A 135 14.55 -2.19 -12.15
N ASP A 136 14.25 -3.38 -12.69
CA ASP A 136 15.00 -3.94 -13.83
C ASP A 136 14.89 -3.05 -15.07
N ALA A 137 13.70 -2.47 -15.34
CA ALA A 137 13.52 -1.54 -16.46
C ALA A 137 14.33 -0.25 -16.25
N PHE A 138 14.32 0.28 -15.04
CA PHE A 138 15.10 1.47 -14.67
C PHE A 138 16.61 1.20 -14.72
N ASP A 139 17.07 0.05 -14.18
CA ASP A 139 18.46 -0.40 -14.27
C ASP A 139 18.93 -0.56 -15.72
N TRP A 140 18.06 -1.08 -16.60
CA TRP A 140 18.34 -1.16 -18.03
C TRP A 140 18.50 0.22 -18.66
N LEU A 141 17.60 1.16 -18.34
CA LEU A 141 17.67 2.53 -18.85
C LEU A 141 18.97 3.23 -18.41
N ILE A 142 19.28 3.17 -17.11
CA ILE A 142 20.52 3.74 -16.56
C ILE A 142 21.75 3.04 -17.13
N GLY A 143 21.76 1.71 -17.11
CA GLY A 143 22.88 0.92 -17.61
C GLY A 143 23.17 1.19 -19.07
N ARG A 144 22.15 1.41 -19.88
CA ARG A 144 22.28 1.71 -21.31
C ARG A 144 22.79 3.11 -21.59
N HIS A 145 22.28 4.12 -20.89
CA HIS A 145 22.48 5.52 -21.24
C HIS A 145 23.55 6.23 -20.39
N PHE A 146 23.67 5.88 -19.12
CA PHE A 146 24.49 6.64 -18.18
C PHE A 146 25.71 5.87 -17.66
N LYS A 147 25.59 4.58 -17.31
CA LYS A 147 26.66 3.84 -16.64
C LYS A 147 27.34 2.79 -17.49
N LYS A 148 26.82 2.51 -18.68
CA LYS A 148 27.36 1.50 -19.62
C LYS A 148 27.77 0.20 -18.88
N TRP A 149 26.87 -0.38 -18.09
CA TRP A 149 27.13 -1.62 -17.37
C TRP A 149 27.30 -2.79 -18.36
N HIS A 150 28.50 -2.90 -18.89
CA HIS A 150 28.89 -4.00 -19.78
C HIS A 150 29.58 -5.07 -18.96
N VAL A 151 29.38 -6.32 -19.34
CA VAL A 151 30.19 -7.44 -18.86
C VAL A 151 31.50 -7.39 -19.66
N GLU A 152 32.60 -7.05 -19.02
CA GLU A 152 33.91 -7.06 -19.64
C GLU A 152 34.29 -8.47 -20.03
N ASP A 153 35.09 -8.60 -21.11
CA ASP A 153 35.48 -9.91 -21.60
C ASP A 153 36.45 -10.65 -20.65
N ASN A 154 37.25 -9.92 -19.87
CA ASN A 154 38.13 -10.45 -18.82
C ASN A 154 38.19 -9.48 -17.66
N PRO A 155 37.20 -9.48 -16.73
CA PRO A 155 37.25 -8.64 -15.57
C PRO A 155 38.42 -9.01 -14.65
N THR A 156 39.32 -8.05 -14.43
CA THR A 156 40.52 -8.24 -13.59
C THR A 156 40.19 -7.99 -12.10
N ASP A 157 39.16 -7.17 -11.83
CA ASP A 157 38.80 -6.82 -10.48
C ASP A 157 37.57 -7.60 -10.00
N LEU A 158 37.78 -8.48 -9.04
CA LEU A 158 36.71 -9.17 -8.34
C LEU A 158 35.93 -8.21 -7.44
N PRO A 159 34.60 -8.27 -7.40
CA PRO A 159 33.80 -7.38 -6.56
C PRO A 159 34.08 -7.66 -5.07
N LYS A 160 34.61 -6.66 -4.35
CA LYS A 160 34.89 -6.76 -2.92
C LYS A 160 33.62 -7.11 -2.13
N PRO A 161 33.73 -7.94 -1.06
CA PRO A 161 32.59 -8.31 -0.24
C PRO A 161 31.93 -7.06 0.35
N ARG A 162 30.66 -6.80 0.06
CA ARG A 162 29.96 -5.60 0.51
C ARG A 162 29.34 -5.83 1.88
N ARG A 163 29.72 -5.00 2.85
CA ARG A 163 29.20 -5.03 4.24
C ARG A 163 27.68 -4.84 4.32
N TRP A 164 27.06 -4.25 3.29
CA TRP A 164 25.63 -3.93 3.22
C TRP A 164 24.71 -5.16 3.09
N VAL A 165 25.23 -6.35 2.78
CA VAL A 165 24.43 -7.59 2.58
C VAL A 165 23.57 -7.95 3.80
N HIS A 166 24.00 -7.56 5.00
CA HIS A 166 23.29 -7.87 6.24
C HIS A 166 22.19 -6.87 6.59
N PHE A 167 22.19 -5.67 6.01
CA PHE A 167 21.26 -4.59 6.37
C PHE A 167 19.79 -5.01 6.18
N LYS A 168 19.45 -5.70 5.08
CA LYS A 168 18.08 -6.18 4.82
C LYS A 168 17.56 -7.12 5.89
N TYR A 169 18.44 -7.94 6.51
CA TYR A 169 18.05 -8.86 7.58
C TYR A 169 17.83 -8.15 8.91
N TRP A 170 18.59 -7.09 9.17
CA TRP A 170 18.36 -6.26 10.34
C TRP A 170 17.04 -5.49 10.21
N LEU A 171 16.77 -4.99 9.02
CA LEU A 171 15.50 -4.33 8.74
C LEU A 171 14.32 -5.32 8.87
N LEU A 172 14.48 -6.55 8.37
CA LEU A 172 13.48 -7.61 8.55
C LEU A 172 13.23 -7.91 10.04
N ALA A 173 14.32 -8.09 10.82
CA ALA A 173 14.19 -8.34 12.25
C ALA A 173 13.50 -7.18 12.97
N GLY A 174 13.85 -5.93 12.63
CA GLY A 174 13.19 -4.74 13.13
C GLY A 174 11.68 -4.73 12.83
N VAL A 175 11.30 -4.98 11.58
CA VAL A 175 9.89 -5.05 11.16
C VAL A 175 9.11 -6.14 11.91
N LEU A 176 9.68 -7.32 12.07
CA LEU A 176 9.01 -8.42 12.77
C LEU A 176 8.84 -8.12 14.26
N ILE A 177 9.83 -7.51 14.89
CA ILE A 177 9.78 -7.16 16.31
C ILE A 177 8.79 -6.04 16.57
N THR A 178 8.78 -4.98 15.71
CA THR A 178 7.75 -3.93 15.82
C THR A 178 6.36 -4.49 15.63
N SER A 179 6.16 -5.44 14.70
CA SER A 179 4.87 -6.11 14.50
C SER A 179 4.46 -6.94 15.72
N LEU A 180 5.39 -7.66 16.35
CA LEU A 180 5.11 -8.38 17.61
C LEU A 180 4.69 -7.44 18.75
N CYS A 181 5.21 -6.21 18.75
CA CYS A 181 4.84 -5.17 19.71
C CYS A 181 3.52 -4.44 19.32
N GLY A 182 2.83 -4.86 18.26
CA GLY A 182 1.60 -4.22 17.78
C GLY A 182 1.85 -2.92 17.01
N VAL A 183 3.00 -2.77 16.34
CA VAL A 183 3.30 -1.61 15.49
C VAL A 183 3.62 -2.07 14.08
N LEU A 184 2.70 -1.84 13.13
CA LEU A 184 2.83 -2.31 11.76
C LEU A 184 3.74 -1.42 10.92
N THR A 185 5.05 -1.71 10.94
CA THR A 185 6.05 -0.96 10.15
C THR A 185 6.24 -1.51 8.74
N SER A 186 5.75 -2.73 8.44
CA SER A 186 5.88 -3.36 7.11
C SER A 186 5.27 -2.51 5.99
N GLY A 187 4.15 -1.84 6.23
CA GLY A 187 3.49 -0.97 5.25
C GLY A 187 4.35 0.21 4.76
N PHE A 188 5.39 0.60 5.51
CA PHE A 188 6.32 1.64 5.10
C PHE A 188 7.44 1.14 4.18
N VAL A 189 7.90 -0.11 4.36
CA VAL A 189 9.14 -0.63 3.76
C VAL A 189 8.94 -1.87 2.88
N SER A 190 7.76 -2.50 2.87
CA SER A 190 7.45 -3.62 1.99
C SER A 190 7.33 -3.20 0.53
N ALA A 191 7.68 -4.12 -0.37
CA ALA A 191 7.78 -3.85 -1.79
C ALA A 191 6.44 -3.46 -2.44
N ILE A 192 5.37 -4.17 -2.11
CA ILE A 192 4.06 -3.92 -2.72
C ILE A 192 3.40 -2.63 -2.18
N PRO A 193 3.31 -2.39 -0.86
CA PRO A 193 2.78 -1.13 -0.33
C PRO A 193 3.52 0.13 -0.84
N ILE A 194 4.85 0.08 -0.96
CA ILE A 194 5.62 1.19 -1.55
C ILE A 194 5.21 1.42 -3.01
N LEU A 195 5.06 0.35 -3.78
CA LEU A 195 4.70 0.44 -5.19
C LEU A 195 3.28 0.97 -5.37
N THR A 196 2.29 0.40 -4.66
CA THR A 196 0.88 0.83 -4.77
C THR A 196 0.72 2.29 -4.38
N ARG A 197 1.31 2.70 -3.26
CA ARG A 197 1.28 4.08 -2.80
C ARG A 197 2.02 5.03 -3.74
N GLY A 198 3.19 4.63 -4.27
CA GLY A 198 3.93 5.41 -5.26
C GLY A 198 3.14 5.61 -6.56
N LEU A 199 2.49 4.57 -7.05
CA LEU A 199 1.62 4.64 -8.23
C LEU A 199 0.33 5.43 -7.95
N LEU A 200 -0.26 5.30 -6.75
CA LEU A 200 -1.44 6.05 -6.35
C LEU A 200 -1.17 7.55 -6.41
N PHE A 201 -0.04 8.00 -5.88
CA PHE A 201 0.31 9.42 -5.84
C PHE A 201 0.89 9.97 -7.16
N THR A 202 1.12 9.13 -8.16
CA THR A 202 1.53 9.51 -9.52
C THR A 202 0.40 9.24 -10.52
N GLY A 203 0.39 8.06 -11.12
CA GLY A 203 -0.57 7.64 -12.14
C GLY A 203 -2.02 7.59 -11.63
N GLY A 204 -2.25 7.19 -10.38
CA GLY A 204 -3.57 7.14 -9.76
C GLY A 204 -4.22 8.52 -9.64
N ARG A 205 -3.46 9.54 -9.25
CA ARG A 205 -3.97 10.93 -9.23
C ARG A 205 -4.34 11.41 -10.65
N GLY A 206 -3.49 11.10 -11.63
CA GLY A 206 -3.79 11.40 -13.03
C GLY A 206 -5.07 10.71 -13.50
N GLN A 207 -5.27 9.45 -13.15
CA GLN A 207 -6.48 8.71 -13.48
C GLN A 207 -7.72 9.33 -12.81
N VAL A 208 -7.68 9.64 -11.53
CA VAL A 208 -8.80 10.30 -10.83
C VAL A 208 -9.11 11.66 -11.42
N ALA A 209 -8.09 12.47 -11.73
CA ALA A 209 -8.28 13.78 -12.36
C ALA A 209 -8.95 13.69 -13.73
N THR A 210 -8.61 12.70 -14.54
CA THR A 210 -9.17 12.54 -15.89
C THR A 210 -10.57 11.92 -15.88
N MET A 211 -10.85 11.01 -14.92
CA MET A 211 -12.12 10.27 -14.88
C MET A 211 -13.20 10.96 -14.03
N LYS A 212 -12.81 11.57 -12.94
CA LYS A 212 -13.74 12.19 -11.96
C LYS A 212 -13.63 13.72 -11.93
N GLY A 213 -12.60 14.29 -12.54
CA GLY A 213 -12.32 15.73 -12.51
C GLY A 213 -11.27 16.11 -11.46
N ALA A 214 -10.61 17.25 -11.68
CA ALA A 214 -9.56 17.75 -10.80
C ALA A 214 -10.07 18.14 -9.39
N SER A 215 -11.35 18.48 -9.26
CA SER A 215 -12.00 18.77 -7.97
C SER A 215 -12.05 17.57 -7.02
N HIS A 216 -11.96 16.33 -7.55
CA HIS A 216 -11.94 15.09 -6.76
C HIS A 216 -10.54 14.69 -6.29
N LEU A 217 -9.52 15.50 -6.58
CA LEU A 217 -8.18 15.25 -6.09
C LEU A 217 -8.04 15.73 -4.64
N ALA A 218 -7.64 14.83 -3.75
CA ALA A 218 -7.20 15.22 -2.42
C ALA A 218 -6.10 16.29 -2.51
N PRO A 219 -6.10 17.33 -1.66
CA PRO A 219 -5.07 18.35 -1.66
C PRO A 219 -3.68 17.73 -1.48
N ALA A 220 -2.68 18.36 -2.11
CA ALA A 220 -1.31 17.88 -2.09
C ALA A 220 -0.63 18.29 -0.77
N GLY A 221 -0.83 17.52 0.28
CA GLY A 221 -0.15 17.72 1.55
C GLY A 221 1.34 17.33 1.53
N PRO A 222 2.15 17.76 2.51
CA PRO A 222 3.58 17.45 2.59
C PRO A 222 3.88 15.95 2.56
N MET A 223 3.02 15.13 3.15
CA MET A 223 3.21 13.68 3.26
C MET A 223 3.07 12.94 1.92
N LEU A 224 2.39 13.53 0.94
CA LEU A 224 2.39 13.07 -0.44
C LEU A 224 3.82 13.14 -1.03
N TYR A 225 4.48 14.27 -0.86
CA TYR A 225 5.86 14.45 -1.36
C TYR A 225 6.86 13.55 -0.65
N VAL A 226 6.70 13.29 0.65
CA VAL A 226 7.50 12.31 1.39
C VAL A 226 7.34 10.91 0.80
N SER A 227 6.12 10.49 0.50
CA SER A 227 5.87 9.17 -0.11
C SER A 227 6.45 9.06 -1.50
N LEU A 228 6.34 10.12 -2.33
CA LEU A 228 6.96 10.18 -3.64
C LEU A 228 8.49 10.17 -3.56
N GLY A 229 9.04 10.88 -2.57
CA GLY A 229 10.48 10.86 -2.28
C GLY A 229 10.98 9.46 -1.93
N LEU A 230 10.29 8.74 -1.06
CA LEU A 230 10.61 7.34 -0.73
C LEU A 230 10.53 6.43 -1.96
N PHE A 231 9.49 6.59 -2.78
CA PHE A 231 9.34 5.84 -4.03
C PHE A 231 10.50 6.14 -5.00
N ALA A 232 10.88 7.41 -5.16
CA ALA A 232 12.00 7.82 -5.99
C ALA A 232 13.34 7.27 -5.48
N VAL A 233 13.56 7.25 -4.16
CA VAL A 233 14.78 6.69 -3.53
C VAL A 233 14.97 5.23 -3.90
N VAL A 234 13.91 4.42 -4.01
CA VAL A 234 14.00 3.01 -4.45
C VAL A 234 14.70 2.90 -5.79
N PHE A 235 14.38 3.78 -6.74
CA PHE A 235 15.01 3.79 -8.08
C PHE A 235 16.38 4.47 -8.07
N LEU A 236 16.53 5.59 -7.36
CA LEU A 236 17.80 6.30 -7.29
C LEU A 236 18.93 5.48 -6.65
N LEU A 237 18.59 4.56 -5.75
CA LEU A 237 19.54 3.59 -5.21
C LEU A 237 20.17 2.70 -6.29
N SER A 238 19.50 2.50 -7.42
CA SER A 238 20.06 1.78 -8.58
C SER A 238 21.27 2.49 -9.20
N LEU A 239 21.45 3.79 -8.96
CA LEU A 239 22.67 4.50 -9.35
C LEU A 239 23.94 3.98 -8.63
N LYS A 240 23.78 3.39 -7.44
CA LYS A 240 24.88 2.76 -6.68
C LYS A 240 25.18 1.33 -7.15
N GLY A 241 24.24 0.66 -7.80
CA GLY A 241 24.40 -0.72 -8.29
C GLY A 241 23.08 -1.33 -8.70
N ARG A 242 23.14 -2.32 -9.61
CA ARG A 242 21.96 -3.03 -10.12
C ARG A 242 21.11 -3.59 -8.96
N ARG A 243 19.81 -3.39 -9.01
CA ARG A 243 18.85 -3.87 -8.01
C ARG A 243 19.27 -3.59 -6.55
N PHE A 244 19.89 -2.42 -6.28
CA PHE A 244 20.44 -2.10 -4.96
C PHE A 244 19.39 -2.24 -3.85
N TRP A 245 18.17 -1.74 -4.05
CA TRP A 245 17.05 -1.92 -3.13
C TRP A 245 16.79 -3.40 -2.82
N CYS A 246 16.61 -4.24 -3.83
CA CYS A 246 16.28 -5.66 -3.66
C CYS A 246 17.42 -6.47 -2.99
N ARG A 247 18.66 -6.02 -3.16
CA ARG A 247 19.87 -6.69 -2.61
C ARG A 247 20.05 -6.41 -1.14
N TYR A 248 19.89 -5.14 -0.75
CA TYR A 248 20.43 -4.64 0.51
C TYR A 248 19.38 -4.04 1.43
N VAL A 249 18.22 -3.60 0.94
CA VAL A 249 17.24 -2.86 1.73
C VAL A 249 15.93 -3.65 1.90
N CYS A 250 15.40 -4.26 0.85
CA CYS A 250 14.05 -4.86 0.85
C CYS A 250 13.88 -5.96 1.92
N PRO A 251 13.01 -5.78 2.94
CA PRO A 251 12.79 -6.77 3.98
C PRO A 251 11.96 -7.97 3.49
N SER A 252 11.04 -7.79 2.54
CA SER A 252 10.32 -8.92 1.91
C SER A 252 11.33 -9.84 1.18
N GLY A 253 12.33 -9.24 0.48
CA GLY A 253 13.42 -9.99 -0.12
C GLY A 253 14.32 -10.70 0.91
N ALA A 254 14.51 -10.14 2.09
CA ALA A 254 15.25 -10.77 3.18
C ALA A 254 14.50 -12.00 3.74
N MET A 255 13.18 -11.89 3.94
CA MET A 255 12.35 -13.00 4.38
C MET A 255 12.43 -14.18 3.41
N LEU A 256 12.25 -13.93 2.12
CA LEU A 256 12.39 -14.96 1.08
C LEU A 256 13.80 -15.55 1.02
N SER A 257 14.84 -14.76 1.36
CA SER A 257 16.22 -15.25 1.47
C SER A 257 16.38 -16.27 2.61
N VAL A 258 15.67 -16.10 3.73
CA VAL A 258 15.69 -17.06 4.83
C VAL A 258 15.06 -18.39 4.40
N PHE A 259 13.92 -18.33 3.69
CA PHE A 259 13.26 -19.54 3.18
C PHE A 259 14.05 -20.28 2.11
N ASN A 260 15.01 -19.65 1.43
CA ASN A 260 15.95 -20.33 0.51
C ASN A 260 16.81 -21.40 1.20
N PHE A 261 16.84 -21.45 2.53
CA PHE A 261 17.45 -22.57 3.25
C PHE A 261 16.84 -23.92 2.85
N PHE A 262 15.53 -23.95 2.62
CA PHE A 262 14.77 -25.14 2.23
C PHE A 262 14.71 -25.38 0.71
N ARG A 263 15.44 -24.64 -0.11
CA ARG A 263 15.38 -24.68 -1.56
C ARG A 263 15.54 -26.07 -2.16
N VAL A 264 14.81 -26.35 -3.21
CA VAL A 264 14.92 -27.54 -4.05
C VAL A 264 15.86 -27.30 -5.22
N GLY A 265 15.73 -26.15 -5.88
CA GLY A 265 16.58 -25.75 -7.00
C GLY A 265 17.91 -25.15 -6.55
N GLU A 266 19.00 -25.48 -7.24
CA GLU A 266 20.35 -24.98 -6.97
C GLU A 266 21.13 -24.70 -8.25
N ARG A 267 21.94 -23.62 -8.21
CA ARG A 267 22.93 -23.35 -9.27
C ARG A 267 24.20 -24.11 -8.98
N LYS A 268 24.65 -24.94 -9.93
CA LYS A 268 25.92 -25.68 -9.86
C LYS A 268 26.85 -25.31 -11.02
N VAL A 269 28.13 -25.43 -10.81
CA VAL A 269 29.16 -25.11 -11.79
C VAL A 269 29.95 -26.40 -12.11
N GLU A 270 29.97 -26.78 -13.39
CA GLU A 270 30.71 -27.95 -13.87
C GLU A 270 32.23 -27.68 -13.98
N SER A 271 33.02 -28.73 -14.03
CA SER A 271 34.48 -28.69 -14.22
C SER A 271 34.93 -27.99 -15.53
N THR A 272 34.02 -27.87 -16.52
CA THR A 272 34.22 -27.13 -17.77
C THR A 272 34.36 -25.62 -17.63
N CYS A 273 34.26 -25.08 -16.41
CA CYS A 273 34.39 -23.66 -16.13
C CYS A 273 35.81 -23.14 -16.36
N ILE A 274 35.97 -22.11 -17.18
CA ILE A 274 37.25 -21.49 -17.56
C ILE A 274 37.62 -20.26 -16.71
N ASN A 275 36.93 -19.98 -15.63
CA ASN A 275 37.19 -18.86 -14.69
C ASN A 275 37.10 -17.43 -15.32
N CYS A 276 36.27 -17.22 -16.30
CA CYS A 276 36.20 -15.95 -17.05
C CYS A 276 35.45 -14.82 -16.33
N ASN A 277 34.96 -14.99 -15.11
CA ASN A 277 34.24 -14.02 -14.25
C ASN A 277 32.95 -13.41 -14.85
N LYS A 278 32.59 -13.65 -16.11
CA LYS A 278 31.40 -13.10 -16.76
C LYS A 278 30.11 -13.36 -15.98
N CYS A 279 29.99 -14.50 -15.31
CA CYS A 279 28.83 -14.85 -14.51
C CYS A 279 28.71 -13.99 -13.21
N VAL A 280 29.85 -13.62 -12.62
CA VAL A 280 29.92 -12.77 -11.43
C VAL A 280 29.38 -11.39 -11.75
N GLU A 281 29.88 -10.76 -12.82
CA GLU A 281 29.40 -9.45 -13.28
C GLU A 281 27.95 -9.46 -13.73
N ALA A 282 27.53 -10.52 -14.44
CA ALA A 282 26.17 -10.64 -14.94
C ALA A 282 25.12 -10.83 -13.84
N CYS A 283 25.53 -11.19 -12.61
CA CYS A 283 24.62 -11.49 -11.53
C CYS A 283 23.90 -10.23 -11.00
N PRO A 284 22.60 -10.05 -11.22
CA PRO A 284 21.89 -8.85 -10.76
C PRO A 284 21.72 -8.83 -9.24
N PHE A 285 21.88 -9.98 -8.55
CA PHE A 285 21.73 -10.11 -7.10
C PHE A 285 23.05 -10.28 -6.35
N ASP A 286 24.20 -10.25 -7.06
CA ASP A 286 25.52 -10.39 -6.46
C ASP A 286 25.65 -11.69 -5.63
N ALA A 287 25.01 -12.75 -6.12
CA ALA A 287 24.90 -14.01 -5.43
C ALA A 287 26.07 -14.97 -5.71
N ILE A 288 26.99 -14.60 -6.58
CA ILE A 288 28.15 -15.44 -6.97
C ILE A 288 29.38 -14.88 -6.28
N GLN A 289 30.10 -15.75 -5.57
CA GLN A 289 31.34 -15.41 -4.88
C GLN A 289 32.54 -15.49 -5.83
N GLU A 290 33.70 -15.06 -5.35
CA GLU A 290 34.96 -15.05 -6.11
C GLU A 290 35.42 -16.47 -6.52
N ASP A 291 35.10 -17.45 -5.70
CA ASP A 291 35.37 -18.89 -5.96
C ASP A 291 34.31 -19.54 -6.87
N PHE A 292 33.41 -18.77 -7.48
CA PHE A 292 32.26 -19.18 -8.29
C PHE A 292 31.18 -19.94 -7.52
N THR A 293 31.32 -20.12 -6.22
CA THR A 293 30.23 -20.66 -5.38
C THR A 293 29.06 -19.68 -5.29
N THR A 294 27.91 -20.19 -4.93
CA THR A 294 26.68 -19.41 -4.88
C THR A 294 26.29 -19.10 -3.45
N ARG A 295 26.10 -17.82 -3.12
CA ARG A 295 25.37 -17.43 -1.91
C ARG A 295 23.90 -17.81 -2.10
N ASN A 296 23.55 -18.98 -1.63
CA ASN A 296 22.26 -19.60 -1.88
C ASN A 296 21.09 -18.77 -1.37
N ASN A 297 21.28 -18.01 -0.27
CA ASN A 297 20.26 -17.13 0.27
C ASN A 297 19.93 -15.93 -0.65
N ASP A 298 20.86 -15.53 -1.51
CA ASP A 298 20.70 -14.38 -2.41
C ASP A 298 20.35 -14.77 -3.85
N CYS A 299 20.57 -16.03 -4.23
CA CYS A 299 20.24 -16.52 -5.57
C CYS A 299 18.73 -16.57 -5.79
N THR A 300 18.26 -15.97 -6.88
CA THR A 300 16.84 -15.95 -7.30
C THR A 300 16.53 -16.91 -8.43
N TYR A 301 17.47 -17.79 -8.76
CA TYR A 301 17.34 -18.76 -9.87
C TYR A 301 17.02 -18.09 -11.23
N CYS A 302 17.46 -16.85 -11.40
CA CYS A 302 17.11 -16.00 -12.55
C CYS A 302 17.83 -16.38 -13.86
N GLN A 303 18.78 -17.31 -13.82
CA GLN A 303 19.54 -17.88 -14.96
C GLN A 303 20.39 -16.87 -15.76
N SER A 304 20.50 -15.61 -15.33
CA SER A 304 21.31 -14.60 -16.04
C SER A 304 22.76 -15.00 -16.22
N CYS A 305 23.35 -15.68 -15.22
CA CYS A 305 24.73 -16.17 -15.28
C CYS A 305 24.91 -17.31 -16.28
N GLY A 306 23.92 -18.20 -16.45
CA GLY A 306 23.98 -19.28 -17.44
C GLY A 306 23.97 -18.73 -18.87
N GLY A 307 23.22 -17.68 -19.15
CA GLY A 307 23.14 -17.10 -20.49
C GLY A 307 24.40 -16.39 -20.97
N VAL A 308 25.31 -15.99 -20.07
CA VAL A 308 26.60 -15.34 -20.41
C VAL A 308 27.77 -16.32 -20.35
N CYS A 309 27.57 -17.56 -19.91
CA CYS A 309 28.62 -18.55 -19.81
C CYS A 309 29.04 -19.05 -21.19
N PRO A 310 30.32 -18.88 -21.61
CA PRO A 310 30.77 -19.27 -22.93
C PRO A 310 30.89 -20.80 -23.08
N THR A 311 31.20 -21.52 -21.99
CA THR A 311 31.38 -22.97 -21.95
C THR A 311 30.14 -23.73 -21.51
N ASP A 312 29.01 -23.01 -21.21
CA ASP A 312 27.77 -23.59 -20.70
C ASP A 312 27.95 -24.40 -19.39
N ALA A 313 29.00 -24.05 -18.61
CA ALA A 313 29.35 -24.73 -17.36
C ALA A 313 28.38 -24.54 -16.22
N ILE A 314 27.43 -23.58 -16.33
CA ILE A 314 26.47 -23.27 -15.27
C ILE A 314 25.19 -24.03 -15.50
N LYS A 315 24.84 -24.90 -14.54
CA LYS A 315 23.62 -25.70 -14.57
C LYS A 315 22.67 -25.31 -13.44
N PHE A 316 21.38 -25.34 -13.74
CA PHE A 316 20.30 -25.13 -12.80
C PHE A 316 19.56 -26.44 -12.61
N VAL A 317 19.80 -27.08 -11.48
CA VAL A 317 19.38 -28.46 -11.19
C VAL A 317 18.80 -28.55 -9.79
N THR A 318 18.26 -29.69 -9.44
CA THR A 318 17.87 -29.98 -8.07
C THR A 318 19.10 -30.10 -7.17
N ARG A 319 18.96 -29.73 -5.89
CA ARG A 319 20.04 -29.76 -4.88
C ARG A 319 20.74 -31.12 -4.77
N TRP A 320 20.00 -32.18 -4.99
CA TRP A 320 20.45 -33.57 -4.83
C TRP A 320 21.02 -34.19 -6.14
N ASN A 321 21.14 -33.39 -7.20
CA ASN A 321 21.68 -33.91 -8.46
C ASN A 321 23.20 -34.02 -8.38
N ASP A 322 23.75 -35.21 -8.73
CA ASP A 322 25.16 -35.53 -8.70
C ASP A 322 25.88 -35.09 -10.01
N ILE A 323 25.89 -33.80 -10.28
CA ILE A 323 26.70 -33.23 -11.35
C ILE A 323 28.13 -33.14 -10.89
N GLU A 324 29.09 -33.48 -11.79
CA GLU A 324 30.50 -33.26 -11.55
C GLU A 324 30.76 -31.76 -11.29
N LEU A 325 31.08 -31.45 -10.06
CA LEU A 325 31.27 -30.06 -9.61
C LEU A 325 32.72 -29.67 -9.85
N LYS A 326 32.93 -28.41 -10.20
CA LYS A 326 34.25 -27.82 -10.16
C LYS A 326 34.83 -27.95 -8.75
N VAL A 327 35.95 -28.65 -8.62
CA VAL A 327 36.67 -28.76 -7.34
C VAL A 327 37.35 -27.42 -7.07
N ILE A 328 36.94 -26.77 -6.00
CA ILE A 328 37.52 -25.53 -5.51
C ILE A 328 38.27 -25.91 -4.24
N ASN A 329 39.55 -25.51 -4.13
CA ASN A 329 40.47 -25.97 -3.09
C ASN A 329 40.12 -25.59 -1.66
N ASP A 330 39.11 -24.73 -1.44
CA ASP A 330 38.65 -24.36 -0.12
C ASP A 330 37.14 -24.63 0.06
N PRO A 331 36.72 -25.10 1.24
CA PRO A 331 35.30 -25.20 1.54
C PRO A 331 34.68 -23.81 1.44
N PRO A 332 33.54 -23.66 0.76
CA PRO A 332 32.93 -22.37 0.53
C PRO A 332 32.66 -21.71 1.89
N VAL A 333 33.30 -20.58 2.13
CA VAL A 333 33.01 -19.74 3.29
C VAL A 333 31.59 -19.23 3.12
N GLN A 334 30.63 -19.94 3.68
CA GLN A 334 29.26 -19.44 3.76
C GLN A 334 29.24 -18.30 4.78
N PRO A 335 29.17 -17.02 4.38
CA PRO A 335 29.01 -15.95 5.33
C PRO A 335 27.68 -16.20 6.07
N ARG A 336 27.73 -16.30 7.37
CA ARG A 336 26.52 -16.40 8.18
C ARG A 336 25.65 -15.20 7.85
N PRO A 337 24.38 -15.38 7.47
CA PRO A 337 23.52 -14.30 6.99
C PRO A 337 23.33 -13.19 8.03
N VAL A 338 23.43 -13.53 9.31
CA VAL A 338 23.32 -12.56 10.41
C VAL A 338 24.29 -12.95 11.52
N SER A 339 25.08 -12.00 12.02
CA SER A 339 25.84 -12.21 13.24
C SER A 339 24.90 -12.20 14.44
N ARG A 340 25.18 -13.01 15.47
CA ARG A 340 24.39 -13.00 16.72
C ARG A 340 24.25 -11.60 17.31
N ARG A 341 25.35 -10.82 17.31
CA ARG A 341 25.35 -9.42 17.77
C ARG A 341 24.47 -8.51 16.92
N GLY A 342 24.51 -8.65 15.59
CA GLY A 342 23.65 -7.88 14.69
C GLY A 342 22.17 -8.21 14.85
N PHE A 343 21.84 -9.47 15.09
CA PHE A 343 20.45 -9.88 15.36
C PHE A 343 19.92 -9.28 16.67
N VAL A 344 20.70 -9.36 17.73
CA VAL A 344 20.35 -8.76 19.03
C VAL A 344 20.23 -7.25 18.91
N ALA A 345 21.19 -6.58 18.23
CA ALA A 345 21.14 -5.13 18.03
C ALA A 345 19.90 -4.69 17.23
N ALA A 346 19.53 -5.42 16.17
CA ALA A 346 18.32 -5.15 15.40
C ALA A 346 17.05 -5.37 16.25
N GLY A 347 17.05 -6.39 17.09
CA GLY A 347 15.98 -6.66 18.05
C GLY A 347 15.81 -5.55 19.08
N VAL A 348 16.88 -5.12 19.68
CA VAL A 348 16.87 -3.99 20.63
C VAL A 348 16.41 -2.71 19.95
N LEU A 349 16.94 -2.40 18.75
CA LEU A 349 16.54 -1.20 18.01
C LEU A 349 15.05 -1.26 17.63
N GLY A 350 14.56 -2.39 17.14
CA GLY A 350 13.13 -2.58 16.82
C GLY A 350 12.25 -2.42 18.06
N GLY A 351 12.64 -3.01 19.19
CA GLY A 351 11.95 -2.86 20.47
C GLY A 351 11.96 -1.41 20.97
N LEU A 352 13.08 -0.70 20.82
CA LEU A 352 13.18 0.72 21.19
C LEU A 352 12.30 1.60 20.30
N VAL A 353 12.26 1.33 18.99
CA VAL A 353 11.36 2.04 18.06
C VAL A 353 9.90 1.81 18.45
N ALA A 354 9.50 0.55 18.71
CA ALA A 354 8.15 0.23 19.15
C ALA A 354 7.80 0.88 20.49
N ALA A 355 8.72 0.86 21.46
CA ALA A 355 8.52 1.52 22.75
C ALA A 355 8.42 3.05 22.60
N ALA A 356 9.27 3.65 21.76
CA ALA A 356 9.23 5.08 21.51
C ALA A 356 7.94 5.52 20.82
N THR A 357 7.44 4.76 19.83
CA THR A 357 6.16 5.05 19.16
C THR A 357 4.99 4.95 20.14
N ARG A 358 4.94 3.88 20.96
CA ARG A 358 3.92 3.72 22.01
C ARG A 358 4.01 4.80 23.08
N ALA A 359 5.21 5.17 23.51
CA ALA A 359 5.41 6.26 24.48
C ALA A 359 4.99 7.62 23.91
N ALA A 360 5.29 7.88 22.64
CA ALA A 360 4.86 9.10 21.95
C ALA A 360 3.33 9.17 21.84
N GLN A 361 2.64 8.06 21.56
CA GLN A 361 1.18 7.97 21.59
C GLN A 361 0.62 8.26 22.98
N ALA A 362 1.18 7.62 24.01
CA ALA A 362 0.75 7.82 25.40
C ALA A 362 1.01 9.25 25.90
N ALA A 363 2.05 9.91 25.39
CA ALA A 363 2.39 11.29 25.71
C ALA A 363 1.65 12.33 24.85
N GLY A 364 0.77 11.89 23.92
CA GLY A 364 0.07 12.81 23.02
C GLY A 364 0.97 13.53 22.01
N VAL A 365 2.23 13.10 21.86
CA VAL A 365 3.19 13.72 20.92
C VAL A 365 2.77 13.40 19.49
N GLY A 366 2.36 14.41 18.74
CA GLY A 366 1.86 14.28 17.36
C GLY A 366 0.35 14.48 17.25
N ASN A 367 -0.35 14.57 18.38
CA ASN A 367 -1.72 15.04 18.41
C ASN A 367 -1.68 16.56 18.48
N GLY A 368 -1.81 17.22 17.34
CA GLY A 368 -2.30 18.59 17.35
C GLY A 368 -3.63 18.57 18.09
N ASP A 369 -3.89 19.52 18.89
CA ASP A 369 -5.03 19.65 19.81
C ASP A 369 -5.75 18.33 20.09
N SER A 370 -5.23 17.59 21.06
CA SER A 370 -5.28 16.14 21.24
C SER A 370 -6.64 15.55 21.65
N SER A 371 -7.73 16.23 21.35
CA SER A 371 -9.08 15.75 21.68
C SER A 371 -9.75 14.95 20.54
N GLU A 372 -9.17 14.95 19.33
CA GLU A 372 -9.86 14.41 18.15
C GLU A 372 -9.16 13.20 17.56
N ARG A 373 -9.73 12.04 17.75
CA ARG A 373 -9.38 10.83 17.01
C ARG A 373 -9.63 11.05 15.51
N PRO A 374 -8.83 10.43 14.62
CA PRO A 374 -9.09 10.52 13.20
C PRO A 374 -10.44 9.89 12.85
N LEU A 375 -11.24 10.58 12.06
CA LEU A 375 -12.49 10.06 11.54
C LEU A 375 -12.18 8.95 10.53
N ARG A 376 -12.51 7.70 10.88
CA ARG A 376 -12.23 6.53 10.05
C ARG A 376 -13.38 6.23 9.09
N PRO A 377 -13.09 5.57 7.92
CA PRO A 377 -14.14 5.10 7.01
C PRO A 377 -15.06 4.08 7.68
N PRO A 378 -16.31 3.90 7.18
CA PRO A 378 -17.25 2.94 7.74
C PRO A 378 -16.69 1.53 7.69
N GLY A 379 -16.97 0.70 8.69
CA GLY A 379 -16.45 -0.64 8.82
C GLY A 379 -15.02 -0.74 9.36
N SER A 380 -14.40 0.37 9.73
CA SER A 380 -13.10 0.34 10.39
C SER A 380 -13.20 -0.32 11.75
N VAL A 381 -12.24 -1.23 12.03
CA VAL A 381 -12.07 -1.79 13.39
C VAL A 381 -11.60 -0.70 14.37
N PRO A 382 -11.66 -0.93 15.70
CA PRO A 382 -11.19 0.04 16.69
C PRO A 382 -9.77 0.54 16.40
N GLU A 383 -9.47 1.80 16.75
CA GLU A 383 -8.23 2.48 16.33
C GLU A 383 -6.94 1.70 16.61
N PRO A 384 -6.73 1.06 17.79
CA PRO A 384 -5.52 0.27 18.02
C PRO A 384 -5.38 -0.91 17.05
N GLU A 385 -6.46 -1.65 16.83
CA GLU A 385 -6.52 -2.76 15.88
C GLU A 385 -6.37 -2.28 14.43
N PHE A 386 -6.98 -1.14 14.11
CA PHE A 386 -6.89 -0.52 12.79
C PHE A 386 -5.44 -0.24 12.39
N LEU A 387 -4.67 0.34 13.30
CA LEU A 387 -3.25 0.64 13.09
C LEU A 387 -2.39 -0.62 12.96
N ASP A 388 -2.77 -1.70 13.67
CA ASP A 388 -2.13 -3.01 13.62
C ASP A 388 -2.41 -3.77 12.31
N LEU A 389 -3.50 -3.45 11.61
CA LEU A 389 -3.92 -4.12 10.37
C LEU A 389 -3.68 -3.29 9.11
N CYS A 390 -3.72 -1.96 9.19
CA CYS A 390 -3.62 -1.09 8.01
C CYS A 390 -2.21 -1.09 7.40
N ILE A 391 -2.05 -1.67 6.21
CA ILE A 391 -0.77 -1.70 5.47
C ILE A 391 -0.49 -0.44 4.64
N ARG A 392 -1.34 0.57 4.72
CA ARG A 392 -1.15 1.87 4.05
C ARG A 392 -1.04 1.76 2.53
N CYS A 393 -1.75 0.83 1.93
CA CYS A 393 -1.74 0.61 0.47
C CYS A 393 -2.43 1.73 -0.31
N GLY A 394 -3.47 2.36 0.29
CA GLY A 394 -4.19 3.48 -0.30
C GLY A 394 -5.31 3.11 -1.28
N GLU A 395 -5.65 1.83 -1.44
CA GLU A 395 -6.73 1.40 -2.34
C GLU A 395 -8.09 2.00 -1.96
N CYS A 396 -8.36 2.17 -0.65
CA CYS A 396 -9.57 2.79 -0.15
C CYS A 396 -9.75 4.25 -0.62
N PHE A 397 -8.65 5.01 -0.76
CA PHE A 397 -8.72 6.38 -1.33
C PHE A 397 -9.12 6.35 -2.80
N LYS A 398 -8.58 5.38 -3.53
CA LYS A 398 -8.74 5.27 -4.96
C LYS A 398 -10.15 4.86 -5.36
N VAL A 399 -10.73 3.92 -4.62
CA VAL A 399 -12.08 3.42 -4.87
C VAL A 399 -13.15 4.40 -4.39
N CYS A 400 -12.82 5.30 -3.48
CA CYS A 400 -13.78 6.26 -2.94
C CYS A 400 -14.37 7.14 -4.04
N PRO A 401 -15.71 7.17 -4.18
CA PRO A 401 -16.39 7.95 -5.19
C PRO A 401 -16.27 9.46 -4.97
N GLY A 402 -16.39 9.90 -3.73
CA GLY A 402 -16.12 11.27 -3.33
C GLY A 402 -14.68 11.40 -2.82
N PRO A 403 -14.09 12.61 -2.82
CA PRO A 403 -12.77 12.82 -2.26
C PRO A 403 -12.78 12.90 -0.72
N VAL A 404 -13.62 12.11 -0.04
CA VAL A 404 -13.74 12.17 1.43
C VAL A 404 -12.57 11.49 2.13
N LEU A 405 -11.99 10.43 1.54
CA LEU A 405 -10.88 9.71 2.16
C LEU A 405 -9.54 10.30 1.74
N HIS A 406 -8.77 10.72 2.72
CA HIS A 406 -7.44 11.30 2.57
C HIS A 406 -6.40 10.48 3.33
N PRO A 407 -5.12 10.49 2.88
CA PRO A 407 -4.04 9.92 3.68
C PRO A 407 -3.75 10.81 4.89
N ALA A 408 -3.81 10.24 6.08
CA ALA A 408 -3.41 10.92 7.32
C ALA A 408 -1.97 11.43 7.23
N GLY A 409 -1.73 12.62 7.74
CA GLY A 409 -0.41 13.20 7.95
C GLY A 409 0.12 12.92 9.37
N LEU A 410 1.03 13.77 9.84
CA LEU A 410 1.61 13.66 11.17
C LEU A 410 0.72 14.24 12.27
N GLU A 411 -0.35 14.93 11.91
CA GLU A 411 -1.36 15.51 12.82
C GLU A 411 -2.04 14.45 13.69
N HIS A 412 -2.15 13.22 13.17
CA HIS A 412 -2.72 12.07 13.89
C HIS A 412 -1.65 11.10 14.43
N GLY A 413 -0.40 11.56 14.53
CA GLY A 413 0.73 10.75 14.99
C GLY A 413 1.40 9.91 13.90
N PHE A 414 2.61 9.41 14.21
CA PHE A 414 3.44 8.69 13.24
C PHE A 414 2.81 7.35 12.79
N GLU A 415 2.10 6.65 13.67
CA GLU A 415 1.49 5.36 13.34
C GLU A 415 0.28 5.52 12.41
N SER A 416 -0.41 6.65 12.48
CA SER A 416 -1.53 6.97 11.58
C SER A 416 -1.07 7.41 10.19
N LEU A 417 0.22 7.70 10.00
CA LEU A 417 0.76 8.21 8.74
C LEU A 417 0.35 7.34 7.54
N TRP A 418 -0.26 7.98 6.53
CA TRP A 418 -0.80 7.39 5.31
C TRP A 418 -1.96 6.40 5.51
N THR A 419 -2.53 6.31 6.68
CA THR A 419 -3.79 5.60 6.89
C THR A 419 -4.99 6.44 6.42
N PRO A 420 -6.15 5.84 6.08
CA PRO A 420 -7.31 6.60 5.63
C PRO A 420 -7.96 7.41 6.76
N VAL A 421 -8.18 8.68 6.49
CA VAL A 421 -8.97 9.57 7.32
C VAL A 421 -10.08 10.19 6.46
N ALA A 422 -11.29 10.22 6.96
CA ALA A 422 -12.36 10.94 6.31
C ALA A 422 -12.24 12.44 6.66
N VAL A 423 -12.28 13.28 5.62
CA VAL A 423 -12.23 14.74 5.73
C VAL A 423 -13.52 15.31 5.17
N PRO A 424 -14.54 15.51 6.02
CA PRO A 424 -15.88 15.91 5.59
C PRO A 424 -15.96 17.25 4.87
N GLU A 425 -14.99 18.14 5.07
CA GLU A 425 -14.91 19.43 4.39
C GLU A 425 -14.70 19.31 2.87
N HIS A 426 -14.05 18.22 2.42
CA HIS A 426 -13.80 17.98 1.00
C HIS A 426 -14.90 17.20 0.31
N ALA A 427 -15.57 16.30 1.02
CA ALA A 427 -16.76 15.57 0.55
C ALA A 427 -17.47 14.82 1.68
N GLY A 428 -18.73 14.48 1.49
CA GLY A 428 -19.44 13.53 2.36
C GLY A 428 -19.26 12.07 1.93
N CYS A 429 -19.40 11.15 2.88
CA CYS A 429 -19.48 9.73 2.58
C CYS A 429 -20.85 9.39 2.01
N HIS A 430 -20.90 8.91 0.78
CA HIS A 430 -22.14 8.57 0.07
C HIS A 430 -22.89 7.43 0.79
N GLN A 431 -24.21 7.62 1.03
CA GLN A 431 -25.05 6.69 1.78
C GLN A 431 -25.16 5.30 1.14
N ASP A 432 -25.15 5.22 -0.19
CA ASP A 432 -25.31 3.99 -0.97
C ASP A 432 -23.99 3.42 -1.48
N CYS A 433 -22.91 3.63 -0.78
CA CYS A 433 -21.58 3.19 -1.17
C CYS A 433 -20.87 2.46 -0.03
N SER A 434 -20.33 1.25 -0.31
CA SER A 434 -19.50 0.47 0.62
C SER A 434 -18.15 0.05 0.00
N PHE A 435 -17.67 0.70 -1.05
CA PHE A 435 -16.49 0.27 -1.81
C PHE A 435 -15.19 0.18 -1.00
N CYS A 436 -14.94 1.14 -0.10
CA CYS A 436 -13.73 1.11 0.73
C CYS A 436 -13.67 -0.14 1.64
N THR A 437 -14.83 -0.68 2.03
CA THR A 437 -14.93 -1.87 2.87
C THR A 437 -14.63 -3.15 2.09
N GLN A 438 -14.82 -3.15 0.77
CA GLN A 438 -14.66 -4.31 -0.09
C GLN A 438 -13.22 -4.48 -0.62
N VAL A 439 -12.41 -3.41 -0.63
CA VAL A 439 -11.04 -3.43 -1.18
C VAL A 439 -9.94 -3.55 -0.13
N CYS A 440 -10.29 -3.62 1.16
CA CYS A 440 -9.29 -3.70 2.22
C CYS A 440 -8.72 -5.12 2.33
N PRO A 441 -7.44 -5.37 1.97
CA PRO A 441 -6.89 -6.72 1.91
C PRO A 441 -6.65 -7.35 3.29
N THR A 442 -6.51 -6.53 4.33
CA THR A 442 -6.12 -6.97 5.68
C THR A 442 -7.27 -7.00 6.68
N GLY A 443 -8.44 -6.50 6.29
CA GLY A 443 -9.60 -6.40 7.18
C GLY A 443 -9.53 -5.25 8.19
N ALA A 444 -8.61 -4.30 8.02
CA ALA A 444 -8.62 -3.05 8.80
C ALA A 444 -9.94 -2.27 8.60
N ILE A 445 -10.51 -2.37 7.41
CA ILE A 445 -11.87 -1.95 7.10
C ILE A 445 -12.62 -3.22 6.72
N GLN A 446 -13.60 -3.61 7.52
CA GLN A 446 -14.37 -4.84 7.31
C GLN A 446 -15.43 -4.65 6.22
N PRO A 447 -15.72 -5.69 5.42
CA PRO A 447 -16.76 -5.62 4.40
C PRO A 447 -18.13 -5.39 5.06
N LEU A 448 -18.89 -4.44 4.52
CA LEU A 448 -20.22 -4.10 4.99
C LEU A 448 -21.23 -4.15 3.85
N ASP A 449 -22.36 -4.78 4.09
CA ASP A 449 -23.52 -4.67 3.23
C ASP A 449 -24.15 -3.27 3.35
N LEU A 450 -24.80 -2.78 2.30
CA LEU A 450 -25.37 -1.42 2.27
C LEU A 450 -26.33 -1.12 3.41
N PRO A 451 -27.27 -2.01 3.81
CA PRO A 451 -28.13 -1.75 4.96
C PRO A 451 -27.34 -1.55 6.24
N VAL A 452 -26.35 -2.42 6.50
CA VAL A 452 -25.50 -2.32 7.70
C VAL A 452 -24.64 -1.07 7.65
N LYS A 453 -24.09 -0.72 6.48
CA LYS A 453 -23.30 0.50 6.30
C LYS A 453 -24.09 1.76 6.61
N ARG A 454 -25.38 1.83 6.26
CA ARG A 454 -26.24 2.97 6.55
C ARG A 454 -26.49 3.20 8.04
N GLU A 455 -26.34 2.15 8.85
CA GLU A 455 -26.48 2.19 10.31
C GLU A 455 -25.12 2.29 11.02
N THR A 456 -24.01 2.14 10.27
CA THR A 456 -22.65 2.16 10.85
C THR A 456 -22.21 3.59 11.15
N HIS A 457 -21.96 3.87 12.42
CA HIS A 457 -21.47 5.16 12.88
C HIS A 457 -19.97 5.31 12.55
N MET A 458 -19.62 6.44 11.94
CA MET A 458 -18.23 6.88 11.71
C MET A 458 -17.83 7.97 12.71
N GLY A 459 -18.80 8.78 13.10
CA GLY A 459 -18.64 9.92 13.98
C GLY A 459 -19.97 10.63 14.22
N LEU A 460 -19.92 11.79 14.86
CA LEU A 460 -21.07 12.60 15.18
C LEU A 460 -20.88 14.05 14.72
N ALA A 461 -21.82 14.55 13.93
CA ALA A 461 -21.89 15.96 13.59
C ALA A 461 -22.29 16.78 14.80
N LYS A 462 -21.66 17.93 15.02
CA LYS A 462 -21.99 18.86 16.10
C LYS A 462 -22.16 20.26 15.52
N VAL A 463 -23.25 20.94 15.90
CA VAL A 463 -23.47 22.33 15.49
C VAL A 463 -22.60 23.25 16.32
N ASN A 464 -21.78 24.06 15.67
CA ASN A 464 -21.04 25.14 16.32
C ASN A 464 -21.96 26.39 16.38
N THR A 465 -22.52 26.64 17.53
CA THR A 465 -23.45 27.77 17.75
C THR A 465 -22.82 29.14 17.53
N LYS A 466 -21.48 29.25 17.58
CA LYS A 466 -20.77 30.52 17.33
C LYS A 466 -20.69 30.88 15.85
N THR A 467 -20.66 29.87 14.98
CA THR A 467 -20.46 30.07 13.54
C THR A 467 -21.72 29.77 12.73
N CYS A 468 -22.67 28.99 13.26
CA CYS A 468 -23.90 28.62 12.56
C CYS A 468 -24.85 29.84 12.44
N LEU A 469 -25.26 30.14 11.20
CA LEU A 469 -26.03 31.35 10.86
C LEU A 469 -27.28 31.59 11.74
N PRO A 470 -28.16 30.58 11.99
CA PRO A 470 -29.29 30.76 12.90
C PRO A 470 -28.92 31.06 14.35
N PHE A 471 -27.75 30.69 14.82
CA PHE A 471 -27.31 30.88 16.20
C PHE A 471 -26.44 32.14 16.40
N ARG A 472 -25.88 32.73 15.32
CA ARG A 472 -24.97 33.88 15.43
C ARG A 472 -25.69 35.09 16.06
N GLU A 473 -25.03 35.74 17.03
CA GLU A 473 -25.48 36.96 17.60
C GLU A 473 -25.43 38.16 16.64
N ASP A 474 -24.40 38.15 15.73
CA ASP A 474 -24.18 39.19 14.74
C ASP A 474 -24.88 38.85 13.40
N GLY A 475 -26.15 39.14 13.28
CA GLY A 475 -26.92 38.96 12.05
C GLY A 475 -27.32 37.50 11.82
N ARG A 476 -28.31 37.07 12.61
CA ARG A 476 -28.97 35.75 12.45
C ARG A 476 -29.70 35.66 11.13
N GLU A 477 -29.57 34.56 10.47
CA GLU A 477 -30.19 34.28 9.16
C GLU A 477 -30.75 32.85 9.13
N ASP A 478 -31.86 32.68 8.45
CA ASP A 478 -32.45 31.37 8.18
C ASP A 478 -31.50 30.51 7.33
N CYS A 479 -31.26 29.31 7.83
CA CYS A 479 -30.44 28.32 7.10
C CYS A 479 -30.87 26.91 7.48
N ASP A 480 -31.29 26.14 6.49
CA ASP A 480 -31.71 24.74 6.63
C ASP A 480 -30.89 23.78 5.77
N LEU A 481 -29.76 24.24 5.20
CA LEU A 481 -28.96 23.49 4.23
C LEU A 481 -28.54 22.13 4.76
N CYS A 482 -28.05 22.05 6.00
CA CYS A 482 -27.62 20.80 6.61
C CYS A 482 -28.79 19.81 6.83
N PHE A 483 -29.98 20.34 7.16
CA PHE A 483 -31.21 19.57 7.28
C PHE A 483 -31.66 19.01 5.94
N GLN A 484 -31.69 19.82 4.88
CA GLN A 484 -32.07 19.39 3.54
C GLN A 484 -31.17 18.26 3.05
N GLU A 485 -29.84 18.41 3.17
CA GLU A 485 -28.87 17.40 2.73
C GLU A 485 -28.96 16.10 3.55
N CYS A 486 -29.18 16.18 4.87
CA CYS A 486 -29.35 15.01 5.71
C CYS A 486 -30.65 14.25 5.38
N THR A 487 -31.72 14.96 5.10
CA THR A 487 -33.03 14.41 4.70
C THR A 487 -32.91 13.75 3.33
N GLN A 488 -32.25 14.41 2.38
CA GLN A 488 -32.03 13.90 1.03
C GLN A 488 -31.16 12.63 1.01
N ALA A 489 -30.19 12.54 1.94
CA ALA A 489 -29.38 11.33 2.16
C ALA A 489 -30.16 10.21 2.88
N GLY A 490 -31.37 10.46 3.37
CA GLY A 490 -32.26 9.48 4.00
C GLY A 490 -31.95 9.18 5.46
N TYR A 491 -31.03 9.92 6.10
CA TYR A 491 -30.68 9.70 7.51
C TYR A 491 -31.65 10.38 8.46
N ASN A 492 -32.21 11.52 8.09
CA ASN A 492 -33.15 12.33 8.93
C ASN A 492 -32.61 12.55 10.36
N ALA A 493 -31.31 12.83 10.45
CA ALA A 493 -30.59 12.98 11.70
C ALA A 493 -30.47 14.43 12.16
N ILE A 494 -31.07 15.38 11.46
CA ILE A 494 -31.11 16.81 11.82
C ILE A 494 -32.55 17.23 11.89
N GLU A 495 -32.93 17.90 12.98
CA GLU A 495 -34.23 18.52 13.17
C GLU A 495 -34.07 20.03 13.23
N MET A 496 -35.00 20.75 12.62
CA MET A 496 -35.09 22.21 12.76
C MET A 496 -35.97 22.53 13.95
N ARG A 497 -35.41 23.18 14.95
CA ARG A 497 -36.14 23.58 16.17
C ARG A 497 -36.19 25.09 16.30
N PRO A 498 -37.33 25.67 16.79
CA PRO A 498 -37.43 27.09 16.99
C PRO A 498 -36.52 27.55 18.13
N ILE A 499 -35.83 28.64 17.91
CA ILE A 499 -35.14 29.43 18.96
C ILE A 499 -35.72 30.83 19.00
N GLU A 500 -35.95 31.33 20.22
CA GLU A 500 -36.44 32.66 20.43
C GLU A 500 -35.30 33.69 20.25
N LEU A 501 -35.63 34.78 19.58
CA LEU A 501 -34.75 35.93 19.41
C LEU A 501 -35.11 36.99 20.44
N GLU A 502 -34.09 37.58 21.05
CA GLU A 502 -34.30 38.81 21.82
C GLU A 502 -34.64 39.95 20.86
N VAL A 503 -35.91 40.25 20.70
CA VAL A 503 -36.41 41.38 19.90
C VAL A 503 -37.01 42.43 20.82
N ASP A 504 -36.82 43.70 20.50
CA ASP A 504 -37.50 44.77 21.24
C ASP A 504 -38.96 44.84 20.77
N ARG A 505 -39.82 44.12 21.53
CA ARG A 505 -41.26 44.07 21.25
C ARG A 505 -41.92 45.46 21.22
N MET A 506 -41.46 46.38 22.07
CA MET A 506 -41.99 47.70 22.13
C MET A 506 -41.66 48.52 20.86
N GLU A 507 -40.51 48.36 20.32
CA GLU A 507 -40.11 49.00 19.05
C GLU A 507 -40.93 48.46 17.87
N LEU A 508 -41.17 47.15 17.82
CA LEU A 508 -41.95 46.49 16.77
C LEU A 508 -43.46 46.83 16.85
N GLU A 509 -44.00 46.87 18.04
CA GLU A 509 -45.39 47.36 18.28
C GLU A 509 -45.57 48.83 17.85
N MET A 510 -44.58 49.68 18.15
CA MET A 510 -44.62 51.09 17.71
C MET A 510 -44.46 51.21 16.20
N ALA A 511 -43.78 50.23 15.53
CA ALA A 511 -43.67 50.14 14.08
C ALA A 511 -44.95 49.60 13.42
N GLY A 512 -45.96 49.15 14.20
CA GLY A 512 -47.30 48.75 13.73
C GLY A 512 -47.45 47.25 13.45
N PHE A 513 -46.52 46.39 13.91
CA PHE A 513 -46.66 44.94 13.81
C PHE A 513 -47.62 44.39 14.88
N SER A 514 -48.41 43.40 14.54
CA SER A 514 -49.28 42.67 15.46
C SER A 514 -48.52 41.62 16.28
N ASP A 515 -49.02 41.24 17.46
CA ASP A 515 -48.39 40.22 18.31
C ASP A 515 -48.01 38.95 17.56
N PRO A 516 -48.86 38.34 16.68
CA PRO A 516 -48.45 37.13 15.96
C PRO A 516 -47.33 37.37 14.93
N GLU A 517 -47.25 38.57 14.31
CA GLU A 517 -46.13 38.92 13.39
C GLU A 517 -44.83 39.14 14.17
N ILE A 518 -44.91 39.70 15.38
CA ILE A 518 -43.76 39.88 16.27
C ILE A 518 -43.25 38.51 16.74
N ASP A 519 -44.16 37.59 17.12
CA ASP A 519 -43.79 36.24 17.51
C ASP A 519 -43.14 35.44 16.34
N GLU A 520 -43.61 35.65 15.12
CA GLU A 520 -42.97 35.07 13.91
C GLU A 520 -41.57 35.65 13.65
N MET A 521 -41.41 36.97 13.79
CA MET A 521 -40.10 37.64 13.66
C MET A 521 -39.16 37.34 14.83
N ALA A 522 -39.69 37.03 16.01
CA ALA A 522 -38.95 36.66 17.20
C ALA A 522 -38.51 35.18 17.22
N THR A 523 -38.85 34.42 16.19
CA THR A 523 -38.56 32.99 16.15
C THR A 523 -37.78 32.64 14.86
N ILE A 524 -36.64 31.93 15.00
CA ILE A 524 -35.87 31.39 13.88
C ILE A 524 -35.69 29.89 14.07
N LEU A 525 -35.71 29.15 12.96
CA LEU A 525 -35.44 27.72 13.00
C LEU A 525 -33.94 27.43 12.94
N ALA A 526 -33.46 26.64 13.91
CA ALA A 526 -32.06 26.28 14.01
C ALA A 526 -31.86 24.74 13.97
N PRO A 527 -30.77 24.28 13.38
CA PRO A 527 -30.51 22.84 13.26
C PRO A 527 -30.04 22.22 14.58
N TYR A 528 -30.63 21.07 14.93
CA TYR A 528 -30.21 20.19 16.03
C TYR A 528 -29.91 18.79 15.52
N VAL A 529 -28.73 18.28 15.84
CA VAL A 529 -28.33 16.93 15.46
C VAL A 529 -28.90 15.91 16.44
N LEU A 530 -29.52 14.86 15.91
CA LEU A 530 -29.99 13.69 16.65
C LEU A 530 -28.86 12.65 16.71
N PRO A 531 -28.22 12.45 17.87
CA PRO A 531 -27.06 11.55 17.94
C PRO A 531 -27.37 10.12 17.51
N ASP A 532 -28.55 9.61 17.86
CA ASP A 532 -28.96 8.23 17.60
C ASP A 532 -29.19 7.93 16.11
N ARG A 533 -29.38 8.94 15.28
CA ARG A 533 -29.58 8.81 13.83
C ARG A 533 -28.38 9.29 13.02
N CYS A 534 -27.49 10.08 13.62
CA CYS A 534 -26.35 10.63 12.93
C CYS A 534 -25.23 9.59 12.83
N VAL A 535 -24.92 9.17 11.61
CA VAL A 535 -23.83 8.23 11.31
C VAL A 535 -22.48 8.92 11.06
N GLY A 536 -22.43 10.26 11.09
CA GLY A 536 -21.20 11.01 10.84
C GLY A 536 -20.72 10.98 9.38
N CYS A 537 -21.62 10.84 8.41
CA CYS A 537 -21.28 10.78 6.99
C CYS A 537 -20.65 12.06 6.43
N GLY A 538 -20.85 13.21 7.08
CA GLY A 538 -20.23 14.48 6.74
C GLY A 538 -20.83 15.21 5.52
N ILE A 539 -21.97 14.77 4.97
CA ILE A 539 -22.62 15.44 3.83
C ILE A 539 -23.04 16.86 4.22
N CYS A 540 -23.63 17.04 5.42
CA CYS A 540 -24.00 18.34 5.96
C CYS A 540 -22.79 19.27 6.12
N THR A 541 -21.68 18.75 6.63
CA THR A 541 -20.40 19.45 6.79
C THR A 541 -19.87 19.94 5.43
N TYR A 542 -19.80 19.05 4.45
CA TYR A 542 -19.35 19.38 3.10
C TYR A 542 -20.14 20.51 2.47
N ARG A 543 -21.47 20.45 2.56
CA ARG A 543 -22.33 21.45 1.92
C ARG A 543 -22.25 22.80 2.60
N CYS A 544 -22.21 22.82 3.94
CA CYS A 544 -22.00 24.03 4.71
C CYS A 544 -20.65 24.67 4.35
N HIS A 545 -19.57 23.88 4.32
CA HIS A 545 -18.24 24.35 3.97
C HIS A 545 -18.20 24.91 2.54
N GLN A 546 -18.72 24.17 1.56
CA GLN A 546 -18.68 24.59 0.15
C GLN A 546 -19.45 25.88 -0.08
N LYS A 547 -20.64 26.03 0.51
CA LYS A 547 -21.46 27.21 0.29
C LYS A 547 -20.91 28.43 1.04
N TYR A 548 -20.76 28.30 2.38
CA TYR A 548 -20.55 29.47 3.22
C TYR A 548 -19.08 29.81 3.48
N VAL A 549 -18.17 28.83 3.43
CA VAL A 549 -16.74 29.08 3.61
C VAL A 549 -16.05 29.33 2.26
N VAL A 550 -16.27 28.43 1.25
CA VAL A 550 -15.53 28.49 0.00
C VAL A 550 -16.16 29.44 -1.01
N GLN A 551 -17.49 29.36 -1.24
CA GLN A 551 -18.15 30.13 -2.31
C GLN A 551 -18.50 31.56 -1.89
N GLU A 552 -19.12 31.71 -0.72
CA GLU A 552 -19.60 32.99 -0.25
C GLU A 552 -18.60 33.73 0.68
N GLY A 553 -17.65 33.01 1.30
CA GLY A 553 -16.69 33.58 2.25
C GLY A 553 -17.32 34.24 3.48
N ARG A 554 -18.49 33.75 3.88
CA ARG A 554 -19.29 34.32 5.01
C ARG A 554 -18.91 33.75 6.36
N LEU A 555 -18.33 32.55 6.34
CA LEU A 555 -17.85 31.85 7.53
C LEU A 555 -16.35 31.59 7.37
N ASP A 556 -15.60 31.80 8.45
CA ASP A 556 -14.18 31.49 8.50
C ASP A 556 -13.93 29.97 8.65
N GLU A 557 -14.87 29.27 9.32
CA GLU A 557 -14.82 27.84 9.58
C GLU A 557 -16.20 27.18 9.42
N ASN A 558 -16.21 25.87 9.36
CA ASN A 558 -17.41 25.07 9.19
C ASN A 558 -18.33 25.14 10.42
N ALA A 559 -19.62 25.39 10.20
CA ALA A 559 -20.61 25.50 11.28
C ALA A 559 -21.13 24.14 11.80
N ILE A 560 -20.87 23.04 11.09
CA ILE A 560 -21.31 21.70 11.49
C ILE A 560 -20.21 20.65 11.26
N PRO A 561 -19.08 20.72 11.99
CA PRO A 561 -18.01 19.72 11.91
C PRO A 561 -18.46 18.34 12.40
N VAL A 562 -17.81 17.30 11.88
CA VAL A 562 -17.98 15.91 12.33
C VAL A 562 -16.76 15.47 13.14
N PHE A 563 -17.02 14.93 14.31
CA PHE A 563 -16.00 14.41 15.23
C PHE A 563 -16.10 12.89 15.30
N ALA A 564 -14.96 12.21 15.44
CA ALA A 564 -14.94 10.79 15.72
C ALA A 564 -15.59 10.50 17.08
N GLU A 565 -16.45 9.50 17.14
CA GLU A 565 -17.10 9.09 18.39
C GLU A 565 -16.20 8.17 19.23
N ASN A 566 -16.57 8.00 20.51
CA ASN A 566 -15.95 7.05 21.41
C ASN A 566 -16.21 5.61 20.94
N GLU A 567 -15.26 4.71 21.21
CA GLU A 567 -15.27 3.30 20.79
C GLU A 567 -16.57 2.54 21.18
N ASP A 568 -17.21 2.92 22.26
CA ASP A 568 -18.43 2.26 22.76
C ASP A 568 -19.62 2.31 21.79
N ARG A 569 -19.69 3.34 20.93
CA ARG A 569 -20.71 3.43 19.87
C ARG A 569 -20.30 2.79 18.55
N LEU A 570 -18.98 2.74 18.24
CA LEU A 570 -18.46 2.05 17.07
C LEU A 570 -18.63 0.52 17.20
N MET A 571 -18.69 0.01 18.44
CA MET A 571 -18.76 -1.43 18.76
C MET A 571 -20.20 -1.98 18.93
N SER A 572 -21.24 -1.26 18.53
CA SER A 572 -22.61 -1.77 18.62
C SER A 572 -22.92 -2.93 17.65
N PHE A 573 -21.96 -3.32 16.80
CA PHE A 573 -22.08 -4.51 15.97
C PHE A 573 -21.22 -5.64 16.55
N PRO A 574 -21.78 -6.87 16.70
CA PRO A 574 -20.99 -8.02 17.09
C PRO A 574 -19.95 -8.28 16.01
N ILE A 575 -18.66 -8.11 16.36
CA ILE A 575 -17.56 -8.62 15.58
C ILE A 575 -17.73 -10.14 15.60
N VAL A 576 -18.26 -10.73 14.53
CA VAL A 576 -18.28 -12.18 14.35
C VAL A 576 -16.92 -12.58 13.79
N PRO A 577 -15.99 -13.08 14.63
CA PRO A 577 -14.72 -13.55 14.14
C PRO A 577 -14.97 -14.82 13.32
N GLY A 578 -14.85 -14.76 12.02
CA GLY A 578 -14.77 -15.96 11.19
C GLY A 578 -15.85 -16.22 10.17
N GLU A 579 -16.92 -15.46 10.09
CA GLU A 579 -17.89 -15.59 8.98
C GLU A 579 -17.58 -14.58 7.87
N LEU A 580 -16.55 -14.89 7.10
CA LEU A 580 -16.45 -14.41 5.72
C LEU A 580 -17.51 -15.20 4.92
N HIS A 581 -18.58 -14.55 4.50
CA HIS A 581 -19.51 -15.14 3.56
C HIS A 581 -18.74 -15.68 2.34
N PRO A 582 -18.97 -16.94 1.95
CA PRO A 582 -18.39 -17.45 0.74
C PRO A 582 -18.97 -16.64 -0.42
N THR A 583 -18.10 -15.98 -1.17
CA THR A 583 -18.45 -15.41 -2.47
C THR A 583 -18.96 -16.55 -3.37
N THR A 584 -20.26 -16.56 -3.62
CA THR A 584 -20.85 -17.29 -4.77
C THR A 584 -20.43 -16.63 -6.06
#